data_dbfce9a956c0a2dcfa0ffd84700c9d02
#
_entry.id   dbfce9a956c0a2dcfa0ffd84700c9d02
#
_cell.length_a   1.000
_cell.length_b   1.000
_cell.length_c   1.000
_cell.angle_alpha   90.00
_cell.angle_beta   90.00
_cell.angle_gamma   90.00
#
_symmetry.space_group_name_H-M   'P 1'
#
loop_
_entity.id
_entity.type
_entity.pdbx_description
1 polymer ?
#
loop_
_entity_poly.entity_id
_entity_poly.type
_entity_poly.pdbx_seq_one_letter_code
_entity_poly.pdbx_strand_id
1 'polypeptide(L)'
;MAKTTGILEAIEVEPLRVGSITVWLKGRTPLICNRMAGKAMRELLFPKGRKGKAEREQSLKHDPLNEYRNSMSVRAGKGLTRIVFPSPAVKGAMATAALETKGTNKTQIGRLVWVRDYSCDVYGVPQLHMSVVRSADMNKTPDVRTRAILQAWCLPVTIQFVKPQMNENAIMQLLSNGGIIVGIGDFRQEKGKGNFGQFDVVTEADCKAIIASGGMKAQDAAIKSPTCFDAETEELLGWFETEVQTRGKSEMLATV
;
A
#
# COMPACT_ATOMS: atom_id res chain seq x y z
N MET A 1 35.33 -18.78 -60.84
CA MET A 1 34.73 -18.89 -59.50
C MET A 1 33.96 -17.60 -59.25
N ALA A 2 32.65 -17.65 -59.42
CA ALA A 2 31.77 -16.53 -59.14
C ALA A 2 31.47 -16.42 -57.63
N LYS A 3 31.82 -15.31 -57.00
CA LYS A 3 31.43 -15.02 -55.64
C LYS A 3 29.93 -14.70 -55.64
N THR A 4 29.15 -15.60 -55.03
CA THR A 4 27.75 -15.38 -54.74
C THR A 4 27.69 -14.32 -53.63
N THR A 5 27.33 -13.07 -54.03
CA THR A 5 27.02 -12.01 -53.08
C THR A 5 25.71 -12.38 -52.40
N GLY A 6 25.75 -12.89 -51.19
CA GLY A 6 24.55 -13.13 -50.36
C GLY A 6 23.85 -11.78 -50.15
N ILE A 7 22.65 -11.67 -50.66
CA ILE A 7 21.75 -10.56 -50.36
C ILE A 7 21.44 -10.69 -48.85
N LEU A 8 21.91 -9.75 -48.04
CA LEU A 8 21.51 -9.66 -46.63
C LEU A 8 20.00 -9.30 -46.64
N GLU A 9 19.19 -10.29 -46.26
CA GLU A 9 17.76 -10.07 -46.04
C GLU A 9 17.61 -8.98 -44.95
N ALA A 10 16.77 -7.97 -45.22
CA ALA A 10 16.48 -6.95 -44.22
C ALA A 10 15.79 -7.58 -43.00
N ILE A 11 16.21 -7.17 -41.82
CA ILE A 11 15.58 -7.61 -40.58
C ILE A 11 14.18 -6.95 -40.54
N GLU A 12 13.14 -7.78 -40.60
CA GLU A 12 11.78 -7.33 -40.35
C GLU A 12 11.49 -7.32 -38.87
N VAL A 13 11.06 -6.15 -38.35
CA VAL A 13 10.66 -5.98 -36.94
C VAL A 13 9.15 -5.79 -36.88
N GLU A 14 8.46 -6.76 -36.24
CA GLU A 14 7.03 -6.62 -36.01
C GLU A 14 6.74 -5.49 -34.99
N PRO A 15 5.79 -4.58 -35.29
CA PRO A 15 5.44 -3.49 -34.38
C PRO A 15 4.72 -4.04 -33.16
N LEU A 16 5.19 -3.65 -31.97
CA LEU A 16 4.52 -3.94 -30.70
C LEU A 16 3.28 -3.07 -30.55
N ARG A 17 2.21 -3.64 -30.03
CA ARG A 17 0.95 -2.95 -29.76
C ARG A 17 0.67 -2.94 -28.26
N VAL A 18 0.03 -1.87 -27.77
CA VAL A 18 -0.39 -1.76 -26.37
C VAL A 18 -1.84 -2.17 -26.23
N GLY A 19 -2.09 -3.18 -25.40
CA GLY A 19 -3.42 -3.54 -24.92
C GLY A 19 -3.72 -2.84 -23.60
N SER A 20 -4.99 -2.68 -23.25
CA SER A 20 -5.42 -2.07 -22.00
C SER A 20 -6.68 -2.77 -21.47
N ILE A 21 -6.75 -3.01 -20.16
CA ILE A 21 -7.91 -3.55 -19.48
C ILE A 21 -8.12 -2.80 -18.16
N THR A 22 -9.37 -2.46 -17.86
CA THR A 22 -9.76 -1.88 -16.57
C THR A 22 -10.53 -2.92 -15.77
N VAL A 23 -10.10 -3.16 -14.54
CA VAL A 23 -10.70 -4.13 -13.63
C VAL A 23 -10.83 -3.54 -12.24
N TRP A 24 -11.66 -4.16 -11.40
CA TRP A 24 -11.79 -3.81 -9.99
C TRP A 24 -11.13 -4.87 -9.13
N LEU A 25 -10.39 -4.42 -8.13
CA LEU A 25 -9.84 -5.26 -7.07
C LEU A 25 -10.69 -5.06 -5.82
N LYS A 26 -11.18 -6.16 -5.24
CA LYS A 26 -11.97 -6.14 -4.00
C LYS A 26 -11.22 -6.92 -2.93
N GLY A 27 -11.04 -6.32 -1.76
CA GLY A 27 -10.35 -6.96 -0.65
C GLY A 27 -11.05 -8.22 -0.15
N ARG A 28 -10.29 -9.30 -0.05
CA ARG A 28 -10.64 -10.53 0.69
C ARG A 28 -10.30 -10.38 2.17
N THR A 29 -9.21 -9.68 2.44
CA THR A 29 -8.72 -9.37 3.78
C THR A 29 -8.49 -7.86 3.92
N PRO A 30 -8.47 -7.32 5.14
CA PRO A 30 -8.26 -5.89 5.35
C PRO A 30 -6.95 -5.39 4.71
N LEU A 31 -6.93 -4.13 4.31
CA LEU A 31 -5.77 -3.46 3.72
C LEU A 31 -5.11 -2.55 4.75
N ILE A 32 -3.86 -2.81 5.10
CA ILE A 32 -3.06 -1.92 5.94
C ILE A 32 -2.27 -0.96 5.06
N CYS A 33 -2.45 0.34 5.30
CA CYS A 33 -1.70 1.39 4.62
C CYS A 33 -0.29 1.53 5.23
N ASN A 34 0.73 1.69 4.39
CA ASN A 34 2.12 1.79 4.84
C ASN A 34 2.89 2.85 4.04
N ARG A 35 2.41 4.08 4.07
CA ARG A 35 3.19 5.20 3.56
C ARG A 35 4.29 5.55 4.57
N MET A 36 5.49 5.84 4.08
CA MET A 36 6.56 6.34 4.93
C MET A 36 6.18 7.70 5.52
N ALA A 37 6.25 7.84 6.84
CA ALA A 37 5.92 9.07 7.52
C ALA A 37 6.81 10.24 7.05
N GLY A 38 6.24 11.43 6.92
CA GLY A 38 6.98 12.62 6.47
C GLY A 38 8.17 12.99 7.35
N LYS A 39 8.10 12.66 8.66
CA LYS A 39 9.24 12.78 9.58
C LYS A 39 10.40 11.88 9.16
N ALA A 40 10.13 10.61 8.90
CA ALA A 40 11.14 9.65 8.44
C ALA A 40 11.75 10.07 7.10
N MET A 41 10.94 10.55 6.15
CA MET A 41 11.46 11.07 4.87
C MET A 41 12.39 12.27 5.06
N ARG A 42 12.05 13.20 5.98
CA ARG A 42 12.91 14.36 6.30
C ARG A 42 14.20 13.96 6.98
N GLU A 43 14.16 12.95 7.84
CA GLU A 43 15.35 12.41 8.48
C GLU A 43 16.30 11.68 7.49
N LEU A 44 15.77 11.13 6.40
CA LEU A 44 16.57 10.60 5.29
C LEU A 44 17.27 11.72 4.50
N LEU A 45 16.60 12.88 4.34
CA LEU A 45 17.21 14.05 3.66
C LEU A 45 18.25 14.75 4.55
N PHE A 46 17.97 14.88 5.83
CA PHE A 46 18.83 15.52 6.82
C PHE A 46 18.94 14.64 8.07
N PRO A 47 19.91 13.71 8.11
CA PRO A 47 20.07 12.84 9.26
C PRO A 47 20.37 13.68 10.52
N LYS A 48 19.52 13.54 11.53
CA LYS A 48 19.76 14.17 12.84
C LYS A 48 20.79 13.37 13.62
N GLY A 49 21.68 14.07 14.32
CA GLY A 49 22.57 13.45 15.29
C GLY A 49 21.82 12.65 16.36
N ARG A 50 22.51 11.81 17.10
CA ARG A 50 21.89 11.05 18.21
C ARG A 50 21.39 12.02 19.28
N LYS A 51 20.11 11.93 19.61
CA LYS A 51 19.50 12.68 20.72
C LYS A 51 20.16 12.31 22.04
N GLY A 52 20.40 13.29 22.90
CA GLY A 52 20.84 13.09 24.27
C GLY A 52 19.81 12.30 25.11
N LYS A 53 20.23 11.75 26.26
CA LYS A 53 19.34 10.97 27.12
C LYS A 53 18.14 11.79 27.62
N ALA A 54 18.39 13.01 28.09
CA ALA A 54 17.35 13.94 28.56
C ALA A 54 16.33 14.30 27.43
N GLU A 55 16.80 14.54 26.21
CA GLU A 55 15.94 14.85 25.06
C GLU A 55 15.07 13.66 24.63
N ARG A 56 15.54 12.42 24.86
CA ARG A 56 14.75 11.21 24.61
C ARG A 56 13.66 11.00 25.66
N GLU A 57 13.94 11.29 26.92
CA GLU A 57 12.99 11.17 28.02
C GLU A 57 11.85 12.16 27.90
N GLN A 58 12.12 13.37 27.40
CA GLN A 58 11.10 14.43 27.19
C GLN A 58 10.30 14.27 25.88
N SER A 59 10.80 13.52 24.89
CA SER A 59 10.08 13.37 23.63
C SER A 59 9.23 12.10 23.61
N LEU A 60 7.93 12.27 23.31
CA LEU A 60 7.07 11.12 23.00
C LEU A 60 7.65 10.36 21.82
N LYS A 61 7.80 9.04 22.00
CA LYS A 61 8.31 8.15 20.94
C LYS A 61 7.31 8.05 19.80
N HIS A 62 6.03 7.99 20.11
CA HIS A 62 4.93 7.79 19.18
C HIS A 62 3.87 8.90 19.31
N ASP A 63 3.18 9.16 18.21
CA ASP A 63 1.98 9.99 18.12
C ASP A 63 0.97 9.20 17.27
N PRO A 64 0.11 8.39 17.92
CA PRO A 64 -0.78 7.46 17.22
C PRO A 64 -1.67 8.13 16.18
N LEU A 65 -2.29 9.26 16.49
CA LEU A 65 -3.18 9.95 15.56
C LEU A 65 -2.43 10.51 14.33
N ASN A 66 -1.24 11.04 14.55
CA ASN A 66 -0.41 11.55 13.46
C ASN A 66 0.21 10.41 12.62
N GLU A 67 0.62 9.33 13.27
CA GLU A 67 1.09 8.12 12.59
C GLU A 67 -0.01 7.50 11.72
N TYR A 68 -1.23 7.39 12.24
CA TYR A 68 -2.41 6.95 11.49
C TYR A 68 -2.61 7.80 10.24
N ARG A 69 -2.69 9.13 10.37
CA ARG A 69 -2.89 10.04 9.25
C ARG A 69 -1.77 9.96 8.21
N ASN A 70 -0.54 9.86 8.66
CA ASN A 70 0.64 9.79 7.78
C ASN A 70 0.83 8.42 7.11
N SER A 71 0.20 7.36 7.61
CA SER A 71 0.30 6.03 7.02
C SER A 71 -0.41 5.89 5.68
N MET A 72 -1.31 6.82 5.36
CA MET A 72 -2.09 6.86 4.12
C MET A 72 -1.44 7.77 3.08
N SER A 73 -1.50 7.38 1.81
CA SER A 73 -1.31 8.30 0.70
C SER A 73 -2.63 8.99 0.42
N VAL A 74 -2.64 10.33 0.51
CA VAL A 74 -3.86 11.11 0.34
C VAL A 74 -3.72 12.06 -0.84
N ARG A 75 -4.83 12.24 -1.57
CA ARG A 75 -4.95 13.19 -2.67
C ARG A 75 -5.16 14.60 -2.13
N ALA A 76 -4.43 15.55 -2.66
CA ALA A 76 -4.73 16.96 -2.49
C ALA A 76 -5.90 17.37 -3.41
N GLY A 77 -6.85 18.12 -2.88
CA GLY A 77 -8.00 18.62 -3.67
C GLY A 77 -9.16 17.65 -3.79
N LYS A 78 -10.03 17.87 -4.78
CA LYS A 78 -11.26 17.10 -5.02
C LYS A 78 -10.97 15.82 -5.82
N GLY A 79 -11.76 14.78 -5.61
CA GLY A 79 -11.68 13.50 -6.29
C GLY A 79 -12.80 12.55 -5.85
N LEU A 80 -12.76 11.30 -6.29
CA LEU A 80 -13.71 10.26 -5.90
C LEU A 80 -13.41 9.75 -4.49
N THR A 81 -12.11 9.67 -4.17
CA THR A 81 -11.61 9.23 -2.87
C THR A 81 -10.56 10.20 -2.35
N ARG A 82 -10.40 10.27 -1.03
CA ARG A 82 -9.28 10.95 -0.39
C ARG A 82 -8.04 10.08 -0.38
N ILE A 83 -8.22 8.79 -0.11
CA ILE A 83 -7.14 7.80 -0.05
C ILE A 83 -6.84 7.32 -1.46
N VAL A 84 -5.56 7.30 -1.79
CA VAL A 84 -5.04 6.73 -3.03
C VAL A 84 -3.98 5.68 -2.71
N PHE A 85 -3.85 4.69 -3.59
CA PHE A 85 -2.88 3.62 -3.41
C PHE A 85 -1.84 3.63 -4.54
N PRO A 86 -0.54 3.47 -4.24
CA PRO A 86 0.50 3.49 -5.27
C PRO A 86 0.32 2.34 -6.26
N SER A 87 0.13 2.64 -7.51
CA SER A 87 -0.06 1.65 -8.58
C SER A 87 1.13 0.69 -8.79
N PRO A 88 2.39 1.08 -8.51
CA PRO A 88 3.51 0.13 -8.54
C PRO A 88 3.32 -1.08 -7.63
N ALA A 89 2.51 -0.98 -6.56
CA ALA A 89 2.23 -2.12 -5.69
C ALA A 89 1.41 -3.21 -6.40
N VAL A 90 0.44 -2.83 -7.24
CA VAL A 90 -0.35 -3.76 -8.05
C VAL A 90 0.53 -4.45 -9.08
N LYS A 91 1.36 -3.68 -9.80
CA LYS A 91 2.36 -4.23 -10.71
C LYS A 91 3.32 -5.17 -10.00
N GLY A 92 3.78 -4.80 -8.81
CA GLY A 92 4.67 -5.60 -7.97
C GLY A 92 4.03 -6.95 -7.57
N ALA A 93 2.74 -6.94 -7.21
CA ALA A 93 2.01 -8.16 -6.89
C ALA A 93 1.94 -9.11 -8.09
N MET A 94 1.59 -8.61 -9.29
CA MET A 94 1.58 -9.39 -10.52
C MET A 94 2.97 -9.96 -10.86
N ALA A 95 4.01 -9.12 -10.80
CA ALA A 95 5.37 -9.54 -11.11
C ALA A 95 5.91 -10.59 -10.11
N THR A 96 5.55 -10.48 -8.83
CA THR A 96 5.93 -11.47 -7.83
C THR A 96 5.14 -12.77 -8.00
N ALA A 97 3.84 -12.70 -8.30
CA ALA A 97 3.02 -13.87 -8.59
C ALA A 97 3.53 -14.68 -9.80
N ALA A 98 4.20 -14.02 -10.75
CA ALA A 98 4.81 -14.69 -11.89
C ALA A 98 5.91 -15.68 -11.51
N LEU A 99 6.49 -15.61 -10.30
CA LEU A 99 7.46 -16.59 -9.82
C LEU A 99 6.81 -17.96 -9.56
N GLU A 100 5.55 -17.97 -9.16
CA GLU A 100 4.77 -19.16 -8.83
C GLU A 100 3.82 -19.59 -9.96
N THR A 101 3.82 -18.84 -11.08
CA THR A 101 2.92 -19.09 -12.22
C THR A 101 3.70 -19.70 -13.39
N LYS A 102 3.31 -20.90 -13.82
CA LYS A 102 3.95 -21.55 -14.97
C LYS A 102 3.83 -20.72 -16.24
N GLY A 103 4.90 -20.70 -17.05
CA GLY A 103 4.94 -20.02 -18.34
C GLY A 103 5.21 -18.51 -18.27
N THR A 104 5.50 -17.98 -17.08
CA THR A 104 5.85 -16.56 -16.90
C THR A 104 7.09 -16.40 -16.04
N ASN A 105 7.73 -15.24 -16.10
CA ASN A 105 8.77 -14.89 -15.15
C ASN A 105 8.68 -13.42 -14.75
N LYS A 106 9.18 -13.11 -13.57
CA LYS A 106 9.11 -11.77 -12.96
C LYS A 106 9.67 -10.67 -13.85
N THR A 107 10.79 -10.92 -14.53
CA THR A 107 11.47 -9.93 -15.38
C THR A 107 10.63 -9.60 -16.61
N GLN A 108 10.03 -10.61 -17.26
CA GLN A 108 9.15 -10.40 -18.41
C GLN A 108 7.91 -9.59 -18.02
N ILE A 109 7.22 -9.99 -16.93
CA ILE A 109 6.04 -9.25 -16.45
C ILE A 109 6.43 -7.82 -16.10
N GLY A 110 7.56 -7.61 -15.44
CA GLY A 110 8.06 -6.27 -15.14
C GLY A 110 8.29 -5.36 -16.35
N ARG A 111 8.57 -5.93 -17.54
CA ARG A 111 8.79 -5.19 -18.78
C ARG A 111 7.53 -5.07 -19.65
N LEU A 112 6.69 -6.08 -19.65
CA LEU A 112 5.55 -6.19 -20.57
C LEU A 112 4.25 -5.65 -19.99
N VAL A 113 4.20 -5.36 -18.67
CA VAL A 113 2.99 -4.93 -17.97
C VAL A 113 3.26 -3.67 -17.15
N TRP A 114 2.33 -2.71 -17.18
CA TRP A 114 2.36 -1.54 -16.30
C TRP A 114 0.94 -1.09 -15.96
N VAL A 115 0.81 -0.37 -14.85
CA VAL A 115 -0.44 0.29 -14.48
C VAL A 115 -0.43 1.69 -15.05
N ARG A 116 -1.53 2.10 -15.68
CA ARG A 116 -1.62 3.36 -16.42
C ARG A 116 -1.39 4.57 -15.51
N ASP A 117 -2.06 4.60 -14.37
CA ASP A 117 -2.03 5.73 -13.47
C ASP A 117 -0.96 5.54 -12.39
N TYR A 118 -0.39 6.61 -11.87
CA TYR A 118 0.60 6.55 -10.78
C TYR A 118 -0.01 6.08 -9.45
N SER A 119 -1.28 6.39 -9.23
CA SER A 119 -2.03 5.98 -8.05
C SER A 119 -3.47 5.64 -8.40
N CYS A 120 -4.05 4.68 -7.72
CA CYS A 120 -5.43 4.23 -7.85
C CYS A 120 -6.28 4.80 -6.72
N ASP A 121 -7.53 5.18 -7.03
CA ASP A 121 -8.52 5.54 -6.02
C ASP A 121 -8.86 4.32 -5.16
N VAL A 122 -8.83 4.45 -3.83
CA VAL A 122 -9.22 3.38 -2.91
C VAL A 122 -10.50 3.78 -2.21
N TYR A 123 -11.53 2.97 -2.39
CA TYR A 123 -12.79 3.07 -1.67
C TYR A 123 -12.73 2.22 -0.41
N GLY A 124 -13.28 2.72 0.68
CA GLY A 124 -13.30 2.09 2.00
C GLY A 124 -13.06 3.12 3.09
N VAL A 125 -13.53 2.84 4.29
CA VAL A 125 -13.40 3.74 5.44
C VAL A 125 -12.18 3.32 6.26
N PRO A 126 -11.19 4.19 6.46
CA PRO A 126 -10.00 3.87 7.25
C PRO A 126 -10.32 3.87 8.75
N GLN A 127 -9.76 2.91 9.47
CA GLN A 127 -9.81 2.80 10.92
C GLN A 127 -8.38 2.86 11.47
N LEU A 128 -8.23 3.27 12.73
CA LEU A 128 -6.95 3.29 13.42
C LEU A 128 -6.62 1.90 13.93
N HIS A 129 -5.45 1.40 13.61
CA HIS A 129 -4.95 0.10 14.06
C HIS A 129 -3.56 0.24 14.66
N MET A 130 -3.38 -0.26 15.86
CA MET A 130 -2.10 -0.31 16.58
C MET A 130 -1.65 -1.76 16.67
N SER A 131 -0.40 -2.03 16.33
CA SER A 131 0.13 -3.39 16.39
C SER A 131 1.59 -3.41 16.80
N VAL A 132 1.97 -4.45 17.54
CA VAL A 132 3.37 -4.70 17.87
C VAL A 132 4.05 -5.30 16.64
N VAL A 133 5.07 -4.62 16.17
CA VAL A 133 5.93 -5.08 15.08
C VAL A 133 7.34 -5.30 15.57
N ARG A 134 8.08 -6.17 14.90
CA ARG A 134 9.52 -6.32 15.16
C ARG A 134 10.31 -5.56 14.12
N SER A 135 11.23 -4.75 14.57
CA SER A 135 12.14 -4.02 13.68
C SER A 135 12.91 -4.99 12.77
N ALA A 136 13.28 -4.52 11.59
CA ALA A 136 14.11 -5.27 10.65
C ALA A 136 15.62 -5.29 11.03
N ASP A 137 15.98 -4.59 12.11
CA ASP A 137 17.33 -4.59 12.64
C ASP A 137 17.74 -5.96 13.21
N MET A 138 19.04 -6.14 13.46
CA MET A 138 19.59 -7.39 13.97
C MET A 138 18.97 -7.81 15.31
N ASN A 139 18.60 -6.86 16.15
CA ASN A 139 18.04 -7.10 17.48
C ASN A 139 16.55 -7.41 17.46
N LYS A 140 15.87 -7.23 16.31
CA LYS A 140 14.40 -7.44 16.17
C LYS A 140 13.59 -6.77 17.29
N THR A 141 14.01 -5.58 17.70
CA THR A 141 13.40 -4.83 18.80
C THR A 141 11.91 -4.65 18.55
N PRO A 142 11.04 -5.03 19.49
CA PRO A 142 9.62 -4.81 19.38
C PRO A 142 9.32 -3.30 19.40
N ASP A 143 8.36 -2.90 18.59
CA ASP A 143 7.90 -1.52 18.49
C ASP A 143 6.41 -1.49 18.22
N VAL A 144 5.71 -0.49 18.74
CA VAL A 144 4.28 -0.27 18.42
C VAL A 144 4.20 0.63 17.21
N ARG A 145 3.39 0.24 16.24
CA ARG A 145 3.13 1.07 15.06
C ARG A 145 1.65 1.28 14.88
N THR A 146 1.30 2.53 14.67
CA THR A 146 -0.07 2.93 14.35
C THR A 146 -0.22 3.16 12.85
N ARG A 147 -1.24 2.57 12.26
CA ARG A 147 -1.52 2.64 10.83
C ARG A 147 -3.01 2.72 10.55
N ALA A 148 -3.35 3.18 9.37
CA ALA A 148 -4.70 3.07 8.86
C ALA A 148 -4.92 1.67 8.27
N ILE A 149 -6.04 1.06 8.64
CA ILE A 149 -6.54 -0.19 8.10
C ILE A 149 -7.93 0.01 7.48
N LEU A 150 -8.15 -0.55 6.31
CA LEU A 150 -9.45 -0.57 5.66
C LEU A 150 -9.99 -1.99 5.73
N GLN A 151 -11.02 -2.22 6.53
CA GLN A 151 -11.62 -3.55 6.71
C GLN A 151 -12.26 -4.05 5.42
N ALA A 152 -13.06 -3.22 4.78
CA ALA A 152 -13.63 -3.46 3.47
C ALA A 152 -13.11 -2.40 2.50
N TRP A 153 -12.56 -2.86 1.37
CA TRP A 153 -11.97 -1.96 0.39
C TRP A 153 -12.09 -2.48 -1.03
N CYS A 154 -12.11 -1.57 -1.97
CA CYS A 154 -11.95 -1.87 -3.38
C CYS A 154 -11.25 -0.73 -4.12
N LEU A 155 -10.69 -1.03 -5.26
CA LEU A 155 -10.05 -0.04 -6.13
C LEU A 155 -10.17 -0.43 -7.62
N PRO A 156 -10.41 0.54 -8.51
CA PRO A 156 -10.27 0.34 -9.95
C PRO A 156 -8.81 0.44 -10.36
N VAL A 157 -8.39 -0.41 -11.30
CA VAL A 157 -7.05 -0.38 -11.86
C VAL A 157 -7.09 -0.58 -13.38
N THR A 158 -6.40 0.28 -14.11
CA THR A 158 -6.22 0.14 -15.55
C THR A 158 -4.81 -0.37 -15.82
N ILE A 159 -4.74 -1.59 -16.36
CA ILE A 159 -3.49 -2.27 -16.67
C ILE A 159 -3.26 -2.22 -18.17
N GLN A 160 -2.07 -1.80 -18.55
CA GLN A 160 -1.58 -1.80 -19.91
C GLN A 160 -0.52 -2.89 -20.10
N PHE A 161 -0.50 -3.50 -21.27
CA PHE A 161 0.39 -4.63 -21.56
C PHE A 161 0.76 -4.68 -23.04
N VAL A 162 1.86 -5.36 -23.35
CA VAL A 162 2.39 -5.48 -24.72
C VAL A 162 1.76 -6.68 -25.42
N LYS A 163 1.13 -6.44 -26.58
CA LYS A 163 0.63 -7.45 -27.52
C LYS A 163 1.67 -7.70 -28.63
N PRO A 164 1.81 -8.94 -29.14
CA PRO A 164 1.03 -10.15 -28.85
C PRO A 164 1.55 -10.95 -27.65
N GLN A 165 2.66 -10.56 -27.00
CA GLN A 165 3.31 -11.33 -25.93
C GLN A 165 2.40 -11.55 -24.72
N MET A 166 1.48 -10.63 -24.47
CA MET A 166 0.48 -10.73 -23.40
C MET A 166 -0.92 -10.54 -23.98
N ASN A 167 -1.91 -11.15 -23.35
CA ASN A 167 -3.33 -10.97 -23.64
C ASN A 167 -4.12 -10.70 -22.35
N GLU A 168 -5.38 -10.36 -22.49
CA GLU A 168 -6.26 -9.98 -21.37
C GLU A 168 -6.43 -11.12 -20.37
N ASN A 169 -6.57 -12.36 -20.84
CA ASN A 169 -6.71 -13.53 -19.97
C ASN A 169 -5.45 -13.76 -19.12
N ALA A 170 -4.27 -13.61 -19.70
CA ALA A 170 -3.01 -13.72 -18.97
C ALA A 170 -2.88 -12.61 -17.88
N ILE A 171 -3.31 -11.39 -18.19
CA ILE A 171 -3.33 -10.29 -17.22
C ILE A 171 -4.29 -10.59 -16.08
N MET A 172 -5.52 -11.03 -16.39
CA MET A 172 -6.53 -11.40 -15.38
C MET A 172 -6.02 -12.53 -14.48
N GLN A 173 -5.41 -13.55 -15.05
CA GLN A 173 -4.89 -14.69 -14.29
C GLN A 173 -3.71 -14.28 -13.38
N LEU A 174 -2.76 -13.50 -13.88
CA LEU A 174 -1.64 -12.99 -13.08
C LEU A 174 -2.12 -12.08 -11.94
N LEU A 175 -3.14 -11.27 -12.20
CA LEU A 175 -3.70 -10.37 -11.20
C LEU A 175 -4.43 -11.16 -10.12
N SER A 176 -5.23 -12.17 -10.49
CA SER A 176 -5.89 -13.08 -9.55
C SER A 176 -4.89 -13.84 -8.69
N ASN A 177 -3.84 -14.40 -9.30
CA ASN A 177 -2.77 -15.07 -8.57
C ASN A 177 -2.06 -14.10 -7.62
N GLY A 178 -1.79 -12.86 -8.08
CA GLY A 178 -1.22 -11.79 -7.25
C GLY A 178 -2.07 -11.45 -6.03
N GLY A 179 -3.40 -11.45 -6.20
CA GLY A 179 -4.34 -11.21 -5.10
C GLY A 179 -4.33 -12.32 -4.04
N ILE A 180 -4.18 -13.56 -4.47
CA ILE A 180 -4.23 -14.74 -3.58
C ILE A 180 -2.90 -14.93 -2.83
N ILE A 181 -1.76 -14.90 -3.55
CA ILE A 181 -0.47 -15.34 -3.00
C ILE A 181 0.44 -14.19 -2.55
N VAL A 182 0.20 -12.97 -3.03
CA VAL A 182 1.06 -11.82 -2.74
C VAL A 182 0.34 -10.77 -1.90
N GLY A 183 -0.80 -10.25 -2.40
CA GLY A 183 -1.52 -9.13 -1.81
C GLY A 183 -0.86 -7.76 -2.04
N ILE A 184 -1.51 -6.71 -1.53
CA ILE A 184 -1.01 -5.32 -1.52
C ILE A 184 -1.06 -4.74 -0.11
N GLY A 185 -0.35 -3.64 0.12
CA GLY A 185 -0.27 -2.99 1.45
C GLY A 185 0.82 -3.56 2.34
N ASP A 186 0.64 -3.45 3.64
CA ASP A 186 1.59 -3.96 4.63
C ASP A 186 1.14 -5.29 5.23
N PHE A 187 2.09 -5.98 5.87
CA PHE A 187 1.90 -7.27 6.53
C PHE A 187 1.19 -8.31 5.64
N ARG A 188 1.62 -8.33 4.36
CA ARG A 188 1.10 -9.21 3.30
C ARG A 188 1.53 -10.65 3.49
N GLN A 189 0.79 -11.57 2.88
CA GLN A 189 1.11 -13.00 2.84
C GLN A 189 2.50 -13.28 2.22
N GLU A 190 2.90 -12.56 1.18
CA GLU A 190 4.24 -12.65 0.57
C GLU A 190 5.38 -12.56 1.59
N LYS A 191 5.19 -11.83 2.70
CA LYS A 191 6.18 -11.69 3.78
C LYS A 191 6.18 -12.85 4.76
N GLY A 192 5.40 -13.90 4.52
CA GLY A 192 5.40 -15.17 5.26
C GLY A 192 4.75 -15.15 6.65
N LYS A 193 4.29 -14.00 7.15
CA LYS A 193 3.69 -13.88 8.49
C LYS A 193 2.40 -13.07 8.52
N GLY A 194 2.04 -12.40 7.44
CA GLY A 194 0.85 -11.56 7.34
C GLY A 194 -0.25 -12.21 6.52
N ASN A 195 -1.49 -11.76 6.72
CA ASN A 195 -2.66 -12.19 5.98
C ASN A 195 -3.45 -11.02 5.41
N PHE A 196 -2.85 -9.83 5.34
CA PHE A 196 -3.53 -8.60 4.93
C PHE A 196 -3.35 -8.31 3.44
N GLY A 197 -4.29 -7.57 2.88
CA GLY A 197 -4.22 -7.04 1.53
C GLY A 197 -4.43 -8.06 0.41
N GLN A 198 -4.99 -9.24 0.70
CA GLN A 198 -5.44 -10.17 -0.33
C GLN A 198 -6.67 -9.61 -1.05
N PHE A 199 -6.81 -9.92 -2.34
CA PHE A 199 -7.91 -9.40 -3.15
C PHE A 199 -8.37 -10.38 -4.23
N ASP A 200 -9.60 -10.18 -4.67
CA ASP A 200 -10.19 -10.79 -5.84
C ASP A 200 -10.30 -9.77 -6.98
N VAL A 201 -10.23 -10.26 -8.20
CA VAL A 201 -10.54 -9.48 -9.40
C VAL A 201 -12.04 -9.63 -9.66
N VAL A 202 -12.74 -8.51 -9.66
CA VAL A 202 -14.20 -8.45 -9.68
C VAL A 202 -14.70 -7.40 -10.66
N THR A 203 -16.02 -7.27 -10.78
CA THR A 203 -16.68 -6.20 -11.53
C THR A 203 -16.94 -4.98 -10.63
N GLU A 204 -17.24 -3.83 -11.22
CA GLU A 204 -17.68 -2.64 -10.47
C GLU A 204 -18.95 -2.92 -9.66
N ALA A 205 -19.85 -3.73 -10.21
CA ALA A 205 -21.10 -4.09 -9.54
C ALA A 205 -20.88 -4.76 -8.18
N ASP A 206 -19.81 -5.57 -8.05
CA ASP A 206 -19.45 -6.26 -6.81
C ASP A 206 -18.91 -5.29 -5.75
N CYS A 207 -18.49 -4.09 -6.17
CA CYS A 207 -17.92 -3.04 -5.33
C CYS A 207 -18.94 -1.97 -4.91
N LYS A 208 -20.17 -1.97 -5.44
CA LYS A 208 -21.18 -0.89 -5.25
C LYS A 208 -21.36 -0.47 -3.80
N ALA A 209 -21.50 -1.41 -2.87
CA ALA A 209 -21.70 -1.12 -1.45
C ALA A 209 -20.50 -0.39 -0.83
N ILE A 210 -19.27 -0.82 -1.18
CA ILE A 210 -18.02 -0.21 -0.68
C ILE A 210 -17.84 1.18 -1.31
N ILE A 211 -18.15 1.34 -2.59
CA ILE A 211 -18.09 2.62 -3.29
C ILE A 211 -19.03 3.64 -2.64
N ALA A 212 -20.26 3.23 -2.37
CA ALA A 212 -21.28 4.10 -1.78
C ALA A 212 -20.93 4.59 -0.37
N SER A 213 -20.31 3.73 0.45
CA SER A 213 -19.98 4.05 1.85
C SER A 213 -18.55 4.56 2.05
N GLY A 214 -17.62 4.27 1.14
CA GLY A 214 -16.18 4.45 1.30
C GLY A 214 -15.56 5.55 0.45
N GLY A 215 -16.35 6.52 -0.04
CA GLY A 215 -15.87 7.64 -0.86
C GLY A 215 -15.23 8.76 -0.04
N MET A 216 -14.86 9.85 -0.72
CA MET A 216 -14.10 10.98 -0.17
C MET A 216 -14.68 11.54 1.13
N LYS A 217 -16.01 11.79 1.19
CA LYS A 217 -16.64 12.37 2.37
C LYS A 217 -16.50 11.50 3.63
N ALA A 218 -16.70 10.20 3.50
CA ALA A 218 -16.56 9.25 4.60
C ALA A 218 -15.10 9.13 5.05
N GLN A 219 -14.17 9.12 4.08
CA GLN A 219 -12.74 9.08 4.37
C GLN A 219 -12.26 10.35 5.07
N ASP A 220 -12.67 11.53 4.64
CA ASP A 220 -12.32 12.79 5.31
C ASP A 220 -12.82 12.82 6.76
N ALA A 221 -14.03 12.32 7.03
CA ALA A 221 -14.56 12.20 8.38
C ALA A 221 -13.72 11.24 9.23
N ALA A 222 -13.39 10.06 8.71
CA ALA A 222 -12.61 9.04 9.40
C ALA A 222 -11.14 9.48 9.63
N ILE A 223 -10.54 10.22 8.70
CA ILE A 223 -9.18 10.77 8.87
C ILE A 223 -9.16 11.82 9.99
N LYS A 224 -10.24 12.62 10.10
CA LYS A 224 -10.35 13.63 11.15
C LYS A 224 -10.61 13.01 12.52
N SER A 225 -11.52 12.08 12.62
CA SER A 225 -11.95 11.39 13.84
C SER A 225 -12.01 9.88 13.59
N PRO A 226 -10.87 9.18 13.70
CA PRO A 226 -10.82 7.75 13.44
C PRO A 226 -11.56 6.95 14.50
N THR A 227 -12.18 5.84 14.08
CA THR A 227 -12.59 4.76 14.98
C THR A 227 -11.47 3.74 15.07
N CYS A 228 -11.34 3.08 16.21
CA CYS A 228 -10.40 1.98 16.39
C CYS A 228 -10.87 0.74 15.63
N PHE A 229 -9.92 -0.02 15.11
CA PHE A 229 -10.20 -1.24 14.36
C PHE A 229 -10.64 -2.39 15.27
N ASP A 230 -10.03 -2.49 16.46
CA ASP A 230 -10.27 -3.53 17.44
C ASP A 230 -10.19 -2.99 18.87
N ALA A 231 -10.63 -3.80 19.85
CA ALA A 231 -10.64 -3.44 21.24
C ALA A 231 -9.23 -3.23 21.84
N GLU A 232 -8.22 -3.98 21.37
CA GLU A 232 -6.83 -3.81 21.80
C GLU A 232 -6.30 -2.43 21.40
N THR A 233 -6.60 -2.00 20.19
CA THR A 233 -6.26 -0.66 19.69
C THR A 233 -6.95 0.43 20.51
N GLU A 234 -8.22 0.25 20.88
CA GLU A 234 -8.99 1.21 21.68
C GLU A 234 -8.40 1.34 23.10
N GLU A 235 -8.07 0.23 23.73
CA GLU A 235 -7.44 0.20 25.05
C GLU A 235 -6.06 0.88 25.04
N LEU A 236 -5.22 0.56 24.07
CA LEU A 236 -3.89 1.14 23.94
C LEU A 236 -3.94 2.66 23.67
N LEU A 237 -4.88 3.11 22.83
CA LEU A 237 -5.05 4.53 22.54
C LEU A 237 -5.54 5.28 23.78
N GLY A 238 -6.53 4.74 24.49
CA GLY A 238 -7.06 5.36 25.73
C GLY A 238 -6.00 5.44 26.84
N TRP A 239 -5.19 4.38 26.99
CA TRP A 239 -4.05 4.42 27.91
C TRP A 239 -3.04 5.51 27.52
N PHE A 240 -2.68 5.59 26.23
CA PHE A 240 -1.75 6.60 25.73
C PHE A 240 -2.25 8.02 25.99
N GLU A 241 -3.52 8.31 25.72
CA GLU A 241 -4.12 9.63 25.95
C GLU A 241 -4.11 10.02 27.43
N THR A 242 -4.43 9.06 28.31
CA THR A 242 -4.39 9.25 29.76
C THR A 242 -2.98 9.55 30.26
N GLU A 243 -1.99 8.80 29.77
CA GLU A 243 -0.59 8.97 30.16
C GLU A 243 -0.03 10.33 29.69
N VAL A 244 -0.36 10.75 28.47
CA VAL A 244 0.02 12.09 27.95
C VAL A 244 -0.57 13.20 28.81
N GLN A 245 -1.84 13.10 29.22
CA GLN A 245 -2.48 14.09 30.08
C GLN A 245 -1.84 14.13 31.47
N THR A 246 -1.49 12.99 32.04
CA THR A 246 -0.86 12.88 33.36
C THR A 246 0.54 13.50 33.33
N ARG A 247 1.35 13.23 32.33
CA ARG A 247 2.70 13.81 32.18
C ARG A 247 2.64 15.30 31.92
N GLY A 248 1.74 15.75 31.06
CA GLY A 248 1.56 17.19 30.78
C GLY A 248 1.14 17.99 32.04
N LYS A 249 0.31 17.41 32.90
CA LYS A 249 -0.02 18.03 34.19
C LYS A 249 1.16 18.05 35.17
N SER A 250 2.01 17.01 35.16
CA SER A 250 3.19 16.91 36.00
C SER A 250 4.25 17.96 35.63
N GLU A 251 4.43 18.25 34.34
CA GLU A 251 5.34 19.29 33.84
C GLU A 251 4.84 20.70 34.25
N MET A 252 3.54 20.95 34.19
CA MET A 252 2.96 22.22 34.63
C MET A 252 3.12 22.46 36.14
N LEU A 253 3.06 21.42 36.97
CA LEU A 253 3.25 21.50 38.43
C LEU A 253 4.72 21.63 38.83
N ALA A 254 5.66 21.15 37.99
CA ALA A 254 7.10 21.27 38.25
C ALA A 254 7.66 22.64 37.82
N THR A 255 6.88 23.47 37.15
CA THR A 255 7.28 24.82 36.67
C THR A 255 6.75 25.96 37.56
N VAL A 256 6.05 25.63 38.65
CA VAL A 256 5.60 26.52 39.72
C VAL A 256 6.47 26.36 40.96
#